data_c117b049ff34d648e56eb14373526579
#
_entry.id   c117b049ff34d648e56eb14373526579
#
_cell.length_a   1.000
_cell.length_b   1.000
_cell.length_c   1.000
_cell.angle_alpha   90.00
_cell.angle_beta   90.00
_cell.angle_gamma   90.00
#
_symmetry.space_group_name_H-M   'P 1'
#
loop_
_entity.id
_entity.type
_entity.pdbx_description
1 polymer ?
#
loop_
_entity_poly.entity_id
_entity_poly.type
_entity_poly.pdbx_seq_one_letter_code
_entity_poly.pdbx_strand_id
1 'polypeptide(L)'
;VNQNLYALLQSRFPADRAARCLILPGGEAVSYGALEDGVGRMAALLRAKGVQPGDRVAAQARKSPAALMLYLASLQAGAVFLPLNTAYTEAEIGYFLQDAEPRLFVQDAEALAREAESVAPLDHTHPAGPDELAALVYTSGTTGRAKGAMLSHANLAANALALVEAWGFSSSDVLLHALPIFHVHGLFVAVHCALLSGAPMLWLERFDEDAVMAALPRATVMMGVPTFYSRLLAEPRFTAEAAAHMRLFISGSAPLLESAFAAFEARTGKRILERYGMSEAQMITTNPLSGERLAGSVGYPLPGVSVRIAGGGDGGVVEIRGPSITSGYWRNAEKTRDAFTADGWFITGDIGRMDPDGRLWLSGRANDLIISGGLNVYPKEIELVLDDLPGVVESAVIGLPHPDFGEAVTAVIAGSGDEGAVIAAARAKLAAFKTPKRVIFVGDLPRNAMGKVEKAALRRQYAGLFG
;
A
#
# COMPACT_ATOMS: atom_id res chain seq x y z
N VAL A 1 2.81 30.79 0.22
CA VAL A 1 3.78 29.81 -0.29
C VAL A 1 3.01 28.76 -1.04
N ASN A 2 3.41 28.45 -2.29
CA ASN A 2 2.79 27.39 -3.09
C ASN A 2 3.08 26.03 -2.44
N GLN A 3 2.03 25.29 -2.09
CA GLN A 3 2.14 23.96 -1.49
C GLN A 3 1.75 22.83 -2.47
N ASN A 4 1.66 23.16 -3.77
CA ASN A 4 1.43 22.15 -4.79
C ASN A 4 2.53 21.08 -4.75
N LEU A 5 2.13 19.83 -4.62
CA LEU A 5 3.07 18.70 -4.51
C LEU A 5 3.99 18.59 -5.74
N TYR A 6 3.47 18.86 -6.96
CA TYR A 6 4.31 18.84 -8.16
C TYR A 6 5.42 19.90 -8.08
N ALA A 7 5.09 21.12 -7.60
CA ALA A 7 6.11 22.15 -7.42
C ALA A 7 7.22 21.73 -6.42
N LEU A 8 6.84 21.04 -5.34
CA LEU A 8 7.79 20.45 -4.41
C LEU A 8 8.66 19.38 -5.08
N LEU A 9 8.05 18.44 -5.79
CA LEU A 9 8.78 17.37 -6.50
C LEU A 9 9.75 17.95 -7.54
N GLN A 10 9.26 18.87 -8.39
CA GLN A 10 10.03 19.55 -9.42
C GLN A 10 11.24 20.31 -8.85
N SER A 11 11.07 20.96 -7.69
CA SER A 11 12.18 21.68 -7.02
C SER A 11 13.33 20.79 -6.57
N ARG A 12 13.13 19.47 -6.57
CA ARG A 12 14.10 18.44 -6.17
C ARG A 12 14.69 17.67 -7.37
N PHE A 13 14.22 17.97 -8.57
CA PHE A 13 14.78 17.33 -9.76
C PHE A 13 16.25 17.70 -9.95
N PRO A 14 17.07 16.77 -10.49
CA PRO A 14 18.47 17.06 -10.78
C PRO A 14 18.62 18.27 -11.71
N ALA A 15 19.61 19.11 -11.45
CA ALA A 15 19.95 20.25 -12.32
C ALA A 15 20.32 19.79 -13.74
N ASP A 16 20.93 18.62 -13.86
CA ASP A 16 21.14 17.96 -15.14
C ASP A 16 19.82 17.37 -15.66
N ARG A 17 19.19 18.06 -16.59
CA ARG A 17 17.95 17.63 -17.23
C ARG A 17 18.08 16.30 -18.00
N ALA A 18 19.31 15.89 -18.39
CA ALA A 18 19.58 14.61 -19.03
C ALA A 18 19.67 13.44 -18.04
N ALA A 19 19.73 13.73 -16.72
CA ALA A 19 19.70 12.69 -15.68
C ALA A 19 18.53 11.75 -15.87
N ARG A 20 18.76 10.45 -15.74
CA ARG A 20 17.73 9.42 -15.93
C ARG A 20 16.71 9.47 -14.80
N CYS A 21 15.44 9.45 -15.14
CA CYS A 21 14.32 9.33 -14.18
C CYS A 21 13.71 7.93 -14.25
N LEU A 22 13.28 7.48 -15.43
CA LEU A 22 12.76 6.13 -15.64
C LEU A 22 13.69 5.36 -16.57
N ILE A 23 14.02 4.14 -16.20
CA ILE A 23 14.82 3.20 -17.02
C ILE A 23 13.91 2.01 -17.31
N LEU A 24 13.52 1.86 -18.57
CA LEU A 24 12.62 0.80 -19.03
C LEU A 24 13.38 -0.52 -19.23
N PRO A 25 12.68 -1.67 -19.24
CA PRO A 25 13.32 -2.99 -19.44
C PRO A 25 14.17 -3.10 -20.70
N GLY A 26 13.78 -2.45 -21.80
CA GLY A 26 14.53 -2.40 -23.07
C GLY A 26 15.78 -1.54 -23.03
N GLY A 27 16.09 -0.87 -21.93
CA GLY A 27 17.22 0.05 -21.79
C GLY A 27 16.94 1.48 -22.18
N GLU A 28 15.78 1.76 -22.78
CA GLU A 28 15.30 3.13 -22.99
C GLU A 28 15.15 3.86 -21.67
N ALA A 29 15.42 5.16 -21.68
CA ALA A 29 15.30 5.97 -20.48
C ALA A 29 14.53 7.26 -20.76
N VAL A 30 13.65 7.61 -19.83
CA VAL A 30 13.05 8.93 -19.74
C VAL A 30 13.88 9.76 -18.79
N SER A 31 14.45 10.87 -19.26
CA SER A 31 15.20 11.79 -18.41
C SER A 31 14.26 12.64 -17.55
N TYR A 32 14.77 13.27 -16.50
CA TYR A 32 14.02 14.24 -15.71
C TYR A 32 13.51 15.41 -16.57
N GLY A 33 14.31 15.88 -17.54
CA GLY A 33 13.89 16.92 -18.47
C GLY A 33 12.76 16.46 -19.38
N ALA A 34 12.84 15.24 -19.93
CA ALA A 34 11.77 14.69 -20.76
C ALA A 34 10.47 14.44 -19.96
N LEU A 35 10.60 14.01 -18.69
CA LEU A 35 9.46 13.90 -17.78
C LEU A 35 8.81 15.27 -17.57
N GLU A 36 9.58 16.29 -17.25
CA GLU A 36 9.11 17.66 -16.99
C GLU A 36 8.40 18.25 -18.21
N ASP A 37 9.00 18.13 -19.40
CA ASP A 37 8.42 18.60 -20.65
C ASP A 37 7.11 17.86 -20.97
N GLY A 38 7.08 16.53 -20.78
CA GLY A 38 5.88 15.71 -20.99
C GLY A 38 4.76 16.06 -20.00
N VAL A 39 5.10 16.30 -18.75
CA VAL A 39 4.15 16.74 -17.71
C VAL A 39 3.56 18.11 -18.09
N GLY A 40 4.39 19.07 -18.48
CA GLY A 40 3.93 20.40 -18.89
C GLY A 40 2.99 20.37 -20.08
N ARG A 41 3.31 19.59 -21.14
CA ARG A 41 2.46 19.40 -22.33
C ARG A 41 1.13 18.73 -21.96
N MET A 42 1.16 17.70 -21.13
CA MET A 42 -0.04 16.99 -20.72
C MET A 42 -0.92 17.87 -19.82
N ALA A 43 -0.33 18.67 -18.93
CA ALA A 43 -1.05 19.64 -18.09
C ALA A 43 -1.76 20.71 -18.95
N ALA A 44 -1.09 21.21 -20.00
CA ALA A 44 -1.70 22.15 -20.96
C ALA A 44 -2.85 21.48 -21.73
N LEU A 45 -2.69 20.21 -22.14
CA LEU A 45 -3.75 19.46 -22.80
C LEU A 45 -4.96 19.22 -21.88
N LEU A 46 -4.74 18.89 -20.59
CA LEU A 46 -5.82 18.77 -19.60
C LEU A 46 -6.63 20.08 -19.50
N ARG A 47 -5.96 21.22 -19.46
CA ARG A 47 -6.60 22.55 -19.47
C ARG A 47 -7.38 22.79 -20.77
N ALA A 48 -6.80 22.45 -21.90
CA ALA A 48 -7.48 22.56 -23.20
C ALA A 48 -8.73 21.68 -23.30
N LYS A 49 -8.73 20.52 -22.63
CA LYS A 49 -9.91 19.64 -22.48
C LYS A 49 -10.91 20.16 -21.41
N GLY A 50 -10.68 21.31 -20.85
CA GLY A 50 -11.59 22.00 -19.92
C GLY A 50 -11.46 21.55 -18.45
N VAL A 51 -10.35 20.88 -18.08
CA VAL A 51 -10.05 20.57 -16.69
C VAL A 51 -9.66 21.84 -15.95
N GLN A 52 -10.35 22.14 -14.85
CA GLN A 52 -10.10 23.29 -13.99
C GLN A 52 -9.46 22.83 -12.66
N PRO A 53 -8.83 23.73 -11.87
CA PRO A 53 -8.39 23.41 -10.52
C PRO A 53 -9.54 22.84 -9.68
N GLY A 54 -9.27 21.76 -8.93
CA GLY A 54 -10.27 21.04 -8.15
C GLY A 54 -11.11 20.03 -8.93
N ASP A 55 -11.06 20.01 -10.27
CA ASP A 55 -11.69 18.95 -11.05
C ASP A 55 -10.97 17.61 -10.85
N ARG A 56 -11.73 16.51 -10.91
CA ARG A 56 -11.16 15.17 -10.82
C ARG A 56 -10.76 14.68 -12.20
N VAL A 57 -9.56 14.12 -12.27
CA VAL A 57 -9.05 13.37 -13.43
C VAL A 57 -8.92 11.91 -13.02
N ALA A 58 -9.82 11.07 -13.50
CA ALA A 58 -9.79 9.64 -13.24
C ALA A 58 -8.92 8.91 -14.25
N ALA A 59 -8.10 7.98 -13.80
CA ALA A 59 -7.23 7.20 -14.67
C ALA A 59 -7.31 5.70 -14.35
N GLN A 60 -7.77 4.91 -15.32
CA GLN A 60 -7.69 3.45 -15.34
C GLN A 60 -6.69 3.03 -16.41
N ALA A 61 -5.44 3.43 -16.23
CA ALA A 61 -4.39 3.24 -17.25
C ALA A 61 -3.33 2.25 -16.76
N ARG A 62 -2.75 1.50 -17.69
CA ARG A 62 -1.60 0.64 -17.41
C ARG A 62 -0.42 1.49 -16.95
N LYS A 63 0.42 0.89 -16.13
CA LYS A 63 1.65 1.53 -15.67
C LYS A 63 2.60 1.78 -16.83
N SER A 64 2.91 3.04 -17.04
CA SER A 64 3.81 3.52 -18.11
C SER A 64 4.37 4.89 -17.76
N PRO A 65 5.37 5.40 -18.48
CA PRO A 65 5.83 6.78 -18.36
C PRO A 65 4.69 7.79 -18.57
N ALA A 66 3.82 7.55 -19.57
CA ALA A 66 2.68 8.42 -19.85
C ALA A 66 1.67 8.47 -18.69
N ALA A 67 1.40 7.34 -18.04
CA ALA A 67 0.53 7.28 -16.86
C ALA A 67 1.11 8.05 -15.66
N LEU A 68 2.43 8.00 -15.45
CA LEU A 68 3.11 8.84 -14.46
C LEU A 68 3.03 10.33 -14.82
N MET A 69 3.26 10.68 -16.08
CA MET A 69 3.11 12.06 -16.57
C MET A 69 1.70 12.57 -16.35
N LEU A 70 0.67 11.75 -16.60
CA LEU A 70 -0.74 12.12 -16.36
C LEU A 70 -1.02 12.45 -14.89
N TYR A 71 -0.48 11.66 -13.97
CA TYR A 71 -0.57 11.96 -12.55
C TYR A 71 0.05 13.30 -12.21
N LEU A 72 1.32 13.51 -12.59
CA LEU A 72 2.05 14.74 -12.30
C LEU A 72 1.45 15.96 -12.99
N ALA A 73 0.95 15.81 -14.22
CA ALA A 73 0.24 16.83 -14.97
C ALA A 73 -1.08 17.25 -14.30
N SER A 74 -1.79 16.29 -13.72
CA SER A 74 -2.99 16.58 -12.93
C SER A 74 -2.65 17.49 -11.73
N LEU A 75 -1.57 17.18 -11.02
CA LEU A 75 -1.09 18.02 -9.92
C LEU A 75 -0.64 19.40 -10.42
N GLN A 76 0.11 19.47 -11.51
CA GLN A 76 0.56 20.74 -12.09
C GLN A 76 -0.62 21.62 -12.48
N ALA A 77 -1.65 21.04 -13.06
CA ALA A 77 -2.88 21.72 -13.45
C ALA A 77 -3.80 22.06 -12.26
N GLY A 78 -3.50 21.61 -11.03
CA GLY A 78 -4.36 21.78 -9.86
C GLY A 78 -5.56 20.85 -9.83
N ALA A 79 -5.58 19.81 -10.65
CA ALA A 79 -6.64 18.81 -10.66
C ALA A 79 -6.40 17.72 -9.59
N VAL A 80 -7.49 17.11 -9.14
CA VAL A 80 -7.48 16.01 -8.19
C VAL A 80 -7.34 14.69 -8.94
N PHE A 81 -6.25 13.97 -8.73
CA PHE A 81 -6.00 12.71 -9.41
C PHE A 81 -6.75 11.56 -8.75
N LEU A 82 -7.45 10.77 -9.55
CA LEU A 82 -8.18 9.59 -9.11
C LEU A 82 -7.61 8.34 -9.79
N PRO A 83 -6.64 7.64 -9.16
CA PRO A 83 -6.12 6.39 -9.69
C PRO A 83 -7.12 5.26 -9.51
N LEU A 84 -7.41 4.52 -10.58
CA LEU A 84 -8.31 3.38 -10.58
C LEU A 84 -7.55 2.12 -11.00
N ASN A 85 -7.81 1.02 -10.29
CA ASN A 85 -7.23 -0.27 -10.59
C ASN A 85 -7.65 -0.74 -11.98
N THR A 86 -6.69 -1.17 -12.79
CA THR A 86 -6.93 -1.68 -14.14
C THR A 86 -7.75 -2.97 -14.16
N ALA A 87 -7.85 -3.67 -13.04
CA ALA A 87 -8.66 -4.88 -12.89
C ALA A 87 -10.12 -4.62 -12.48
N TYR A 88 -10.49 -3.36 -12.19
CA TYR A 88 -11.89 -3.04 -11.85
C TYR A 88 -12.82 -3.30 -13.04
N THR A 89 -13.96 -3.89 -12.74
CA THR A 89 -15.04 -4.15 -13.70
C THR A 89 -15.74 -2.85 -14.11
N GLU A 90 -16.48 -2.89 -15.22
CA GLU A 90 -17.28 -1.74 -15.67
C GLU A 90 -18.28 -1.25 -14.60
N ALA A 91 -18.86 -2.18 -13.83
CA ALA A 91 -19.78 -1.85 -12.76
C ALA A 91 -19.11 -1.08 -11.60
N GLU A 92 -17.90 -1.50 -11.21
CA GLU A 92 -17.11 -0.81 -10.19
C GLU A 92 -16.67 0.58 -10.69
N ILE A 93 -16.19 0.65 -11.92
CA ILE A 93 -15.82 1.93 -12.56
C ILE A 93 -17.03 2.85 -12.65
N GLY A 94 -18.19 2.35 -13.06
CA GLY A 94 -19.42 3.14 -13.12
C GLY A 94 -19.76 3.78 -11.77
N TYR A 95 -19.58 3.05 -10.67
CA TYR A 95 -19.77 3.59 -9.33
C TYR A 95 -18.78 4.74 -9.03
N PHE A 96 -17.48 4.54 -9.28
CA PHE A 96 -16.46 5.56 -9.00
C PHE A 96 -16.66 6.82 -9.84
N LEU A 97 -17.01 6.66 -11.11
CA LEU A 97 -17.28 7.79 -12.00
C LEU A 97 -18.54 8.57 -11.58
N GLN A 98 -19.57 7.86 -11.12
CA GLN A 98 -20.79 8.49 -10.61
C GLN A 98 -20.54 9.25 -9.30
N ASP A 99 -19.74 8.71 -8.38
CA ASP A 99 -19.46 9.31 -7.07
C ASP A 99 -18.47 10.48 -7.16
N ALA A 100 -17.38 10.31 -7.91
CA ALA A 100 -16.34 11.32 -8.06
C ALA A 100 -16.68 12.39 -9.11
N GLU A 101 -17.55 12.09 -10.08
CA GLU A 101 -17.89 12.99 -11.21
C GLU A 101 -16.62 13.61 -11.86
N PRO A 102 -15.70 12.79 -12.40
CA PRO A 102 -14.46 13.33 -12.98
C PRO A 102 -14.76 14.14 -14.23
N ARG A 103 -14.03 15.23 -14.42
CA ARG A 103 -14.07 16.02 -15.64
C ARG A 103 -13.51 15.25 -16.83
N LEU A 104 -12.52 14.39 -16.57
CA LEU A 104 -11.89 13.53 -17.56
C LEU A 104 -11.68 12.13 -16.99
N PHE A 105 -11.99 11.11 -17.79
CA PHE A 105 -11.67 9.73 -17.52
C PHE A 105 -10.72 9.20 -18.60
N VAL A 106 -9.53 8.75 -18.20
CA VAL A 106 -8.44 8.33 -19.09
C VAL A 106 -8.18 6.83 -18.90
N GLN A 107 -8.31 6.08 -20.01
CA GLN A 107 -7.98 4.65 -20.06
C GLN A 107 -6.71 4.37 -20.89
N ASP A 108 -6.37 5.27 -21.82
CA ASP A 108 -5.15 5.20 -22.63
C ASP A 108 -4.31 6.48 -22.40
N ALA A 109 -3.36 6.38 -21.46
CA ALA A 109 -2.46 7.48 -21.15
C ALA A 109 -1.45 7.74 -22.27
N GLU A 110 -1.07 6.72 -23.03
CA GLU A 110 -0.17 6.84 -24.19
C GLU A 110 -0.82 7.60 -25.34
N ALA A 111 -2.10 7.34 -25.60
CA ALA A 111 -2.83 8.13 -26.60
C ALA A 111 -2.92 9.60 -26.20
N LEU A 112 -3.19 9.86 -24.91
CA LEU A 112 -3.22 11.23 -24.39
C LEU A 112 -1.84 11.89 -24.45
N ALA A 113 -0.76 11.16 -24.18
CA ALA A 113 0.60 11.68 -24.29
C ALA A 113 0.96 12.05 -25.74
N ARG A 114 0.61 11.19 -26.71
CA ARG A 114 0.77 11.51 -28.16
C ARG A 114 -0.01 12.76 -28.58
N GLU A 115 -1.24 12.91 -28.10
CA GLU A 115 -2.03 14.12 -28.36
C GLU A 115 -1.34 15.37 -27.77
N ALA A 116 -0.73 15.23 -26.60
CA ALA A 116 -0.04 16.32 -25.92
C ALA A 116 1.25 16.77 -26.62
N GLU A 117 1.87 15.96 -27.48
CA GLU A 117 3.11 16.32 -28.20
C GLU A 117 2.95 17.59 -29.05
N SER A 118 1.75 17.84 -29.57
CA SER A 118 1.44 19.02 -30.38
C SER A 118 1.11 20.27 -29.56
N VAL A 119 1.05 20.15 -28.23
CA VAL A 119 0.64 21.23 -27.33
C VAL A 119 1.87 21.87 -26.69
N ALA A 120 1.92 23.20 -26.64
CA ALA A 120 2.97 23.89 -25.89
C ALA A 120 2.83 23.58 -24.38
N PRO A 121 3.95 23.32 -23.68
CA PRO A 121 3.89 22.95 -22.26
C PRO A 121 3.34 24.11 -21.43
N LEU A 122 2.62 23.77 -20.37
CA LEU A 122 2.20 24.73 -19.35
C LEU A 122 3.45 25.23 -18.62
N ASP A 123 3.64 26.55 -18.57
CA ASP A 123 4.85 27.20 -18.03
C ASP A 123 4.80 27.48 -16.53
N HIS A 124 3.68 27.18 -15.90
CA HIS A 124 3.47 27.42 -14.46
C HIS A 124 2.77 26.22 -13.81
N THR A 125 2.98 26.08 -12.51
CA THR A 125 2.25 25.15 -11.67
C THR A 125 1.16 25.89 -10.92
N HIS A 126 -0.07 25.35 -10.93
CA HIS A 126 -1.18 25.89 -10.15
C HIS A 126 -0.76 26.07 -8.68
N PRO A 127 -0.86 27.26 -8.10
CA PRO A 127 -0.56 27.47 -6.69
C PRO A 127 -1.66 26.82 -5.84
N ALA A 128 -1.28 25.84 -5.03
CA ALA A 128 -2.20 25.15 -4.14
C ALA A 128 -1.99 25.55 -2.67
N GLY A 129 -3.08 25.64 -1.93
CA GLY A 129 -3.08 25.70 -0.48
C GLY A 129 -2.84 24.31 0.16
N PRO A 130 -2.61 24.27 1.49
CA PRO A 130 -2.30 23.02 2.18
C PRO A 130 -3.44 21.99 2.16
N ASP A 131 -4.67 22.50 2.19
CA ASP A 131 -5.89 21.67 2.28
C ASP A 131 -6.51 21.38 0.91
N GLU A 132 -5.96 21.93 -0.18
CA GLU A 132 -6.42 21.60 -1.53
C GLU A 132 -6.11 20.13 -1.86
N LEU A 133 -7.12 19.45 -2.42
CA LEU A 133 -7.00 18.02 -2.74
C LEU A 133 -6.04 17.81 -3.91
N ALA A 134 -5.12 16.88 -3.73
CA ALA A 134 -4.21 16.38 -4.75
C ALA A 134 -4.68 15.03 -5.32
N ALA A 135 -5.29 14.20 -4.49
CA ALA A 135 -5.77 12.89 -4.91
C ALA A 135 -7.03 12.46 -4.15
N LEU A 136 -7.79 11.60 -4.82
CA LEU A 136 -8.93 10.90 -4.26
C LEU A 136 -8.70 9.40 -4.44
N VAL A 137 -8.60 8.65 -3.33
CA VAL A 137 -8.30 7.22 -3.36
C VAL A 137 -9.45 6.41 -2.81
N TYR A 138 -10.07 5.60 -3.65
CA TYR A 138 -11.14 4.72 -3.21
C TYR A 138 -10.60 3.51 -2.47
N THR A 139 -11.11 3.31 -1.25
CA THR A 139 -10.78 2.16 -0.41
C THR A 139 -11.97 1.23 -0.31
N SER A 140 -11.74 -0.07 -0.42
CA SER A 140 -12.75 -1.07 -0.15
C SER A 140 -13.03 -1.09 1.36
N GLY A 141 -14.10 -0.41 1.77
CA GLY A 141 -14.56 -0.47 3.15
C GLY A 141 -15.03 -1.89 3.49
N THR A 142 -14.74 -2.35 4.70
CA THR A 142 -15.16 -3.67 5.22
C THR A 142 -16.68 -3.79 5.39
N THR A 143 -17.42 -2.68 5.31
CA THR A 143 -18.85 -2.60 5.65
C THR A 143 -19.73 -1.93 4.59
N GLY A 144 -19.36 -2.01 3.29
CA GLY A 144 -20.20 -1.38 2.28
C GLY A 144 -19.46 -0.95 1.01
N ARG A 145 -20.01 0.03 0.30
CA ARG A 145 -19.41 0.59 -0.91
C ARG A 145 -18.07 1.26 -0.61
N ALA A 146 -17.16 1.21 -1.58
CA ALA A 146 -15.87 1.87 -1.50
C ALA A 146 -16.02 3.38 -1.21
N LYS A 147 -15.09 3.94 -0.43
CA LYS A 147 -15.10 5.35 -0.02
C LYS A 147 -13.86 6.04 -0.57
N GLY A 148 -14.04 7.24 -1.11
CA GLY A 148 -12.93 8.05 -1.60
C GLY A 148 -12.24 8.81 -0.47
N ALA A 149 -11.06 8.37 -0.04
CA ALA A 149 -10.24 9.10 0.91
C ALA A 149 -9.67 10.36 0.26
N MET A 150 -9.85 11.50 0.89
CA MET A 150 -9.42 12.82 0.41
C MET A 150 -7.98 13.10 0.85
N LEU A 151 -7.04 13.16 -0.08
CA LEU A 151 -5.64 13.45 0.22
C LEU A 151 -5.25 14.82 -0.34
N SER A 152 -4.85 15.73 0.54
CA SER A 152 -4.39 17.07 0.15
C SER A 152 -2.94 17.04 -0.34
N HIS A 153 -2.52 18.13 -0.99
CA HIS A 153 -1.11 18.33 -1.34
C HIS A 153 -0.20 18.24 -0.10
N ALA A 154 -0.62 18.82 1.02
CA ALA A 154 0.13 18.77 2.26
C ALA A 154 0.21 17.35 2.86
N ASN A 155 -0.89 16.55 2.79
CA ASN A 155 -0.85 15.16 3.28
C ASN A 155 0.19 14.34 2.52
N LEU A 156 0.18 14.42 1.19
CA LEU A 156 1.13 13.69 0.35
C LEU A 156 2.57 14.15 0.54
N ALA A 157 2.79 15.46 0.62
CA ALA A 157 4.11 16.04 0.83
C ALA A 157 4.70 15.65 2.20
N ALA A 158 3.92 15.75 3.27
CA ALA A 158 4.38 15.43 4.63
C ALA A 158 4.83 13.96 4.73
N ASN A 159 4.05 13.03 4.18
CA ASN A 159 4.44 11.63 4.18
C ASN A 159 5.70 11.37 3.35
N ALA A 160 5.74 11.90 2.13
CA ALA A 160 6.87 11.70 1.24
C ALA A 160 8.19 12.22 1.82
N LEU A 161 8.18 13.40 2.43
CA LEU A 161 9.36 13.98 3.09
C LEU A 161 9.80 13.14 4.29
N ALA A 162 8.86 12.71 5.14
CA ALA A 162 9.15 11.83 6.28
C ALA A 162 9.77 10.49 5.84
N LEU A 163 9.32 9.93 4.71
CA LEU A 163 9.84 8.67 4.19
C LEU A 163 11.22 8.81 3.57
N VAL A 164 11.50 9.89 2.85
CA VAL A 164 12.85 10.18 2.33
C VAL A 164 13.85 10.26 3.46
N GLU A 165 13.50 10.94 4.55
CA GLU A 165 14.34 11.03 5.76
C GLU A 165 14.48 9.66 6.43
N ALA A 166 13.37 9.00 6.76
CA ALA A 166 13.37 7.75 7.52
C ALA A 166 14.09 6.59 6.80
N TRP A 167 14.06 6.56 5.47
CA TRP A 167 14.69 5.52 4.66
C TRP A 167 16.03 5.96 4.04
N GLY A 168 16.46 7.19 4.31
CA GLY A 168 17.70 7.74 3.81
C GLY A 168 17.81 7.73 2.29
N PHE A 169 16.71 8.08 1.60
CA PHE A 169 16.72 8.16 0.14
C PHE A 169 17.60 9.31 -0.35
N SER A 170 18.36 9.06 -1.39
CA SER A 170 19.26 10.04 -2.00
C SER A 170 19.36 9.84 -3.52
N SER A 171 19.97 10.79 -4.21
CA SER A 171 20.23 10.71 -5.66
C SER A 171 21.18 9.58 -6.08
N SER A 172 21.89 8.97 -5.13
CA SER A 172 22.71 7.79 -5.37
C SER A 172 21.91 6.48 -5.39
N ASP A 173 20.64 6.53 -5.01
CA ASP A 173 19.78 5.36 -5.06
C ASP A 173 19.26 5.07 -6.46
N VAL A 174 18.96 3.80 -6.70
CA VAL A 174 18.26 3.32 -7.88
C VAL A 174 17.09 2.45 -7.38
N LEU A 175 15.86 2.94 -7.54
CA LEU A 175 14.67 2.24 -7.08
C LEU A 175 14.24 1.20 -8.10
N LEU A 176 14.20 -0.09 -7.73
CA LEU A 176 13.51 -1.12 -8.49
C LEU A 176 12.01 -0.98 -8.22
N HIS A 177 11.27 -0.49 -9.20
CA HIS A 177 9.86 -0.17 -9.10
C HIS A 177 9.00 -1.14 -9.89
N ALA A 178 8.51 -2.20 -9.22
CA ALA A 178 7.61 -3.21 -9.79
C ALA A 178 6.16 -3.11 -9.28
N LEU A 179 5.87 -2.14 -8.41
CA LEU A 179 4.54 -1.92 -7.82
C LEU A 179 3.59 -1.25 -8.83
N PRO A 180 2.26 -1.50 -8.72
CA PRO A 180 1.27 -0.79 -9.51
C PRO A 180 1.18 0.69 -9.08
N ILE A 181 0.95 1.60 -10.02
CA ILE A 181 0.80 3.03 -9.77
C ILE A 181 -0.65 3.51 -9.62
N PHE A 182 -1.60 2.60 -9.58
CA PHE A 182 -2.96 2.91 -9.14
C PHE A 182 -3.14 2.78 -7.62
N HIS A 183 -2.10 2.41 -6.89
CA HIS A 183 -2.13 2.19 -5.46
C HIS A 183 -1.14 3.12 -4.73
N VAL A 184 -1.51 3.53 -3.51
CA VAL A 184 -0.73 4.44 -2.65
C VAL A 184 0.74 4.00 -2.56
N HIS A 185 1.02 2.71 -2.33
CA HIS A 185 2.38 2.20 -2.18
C HIS A 185 3.25 2.46 -3.41
N GLY A 186 2.74 2.17 -4.62
CA GLY A 186 3.50 2.39 -5.85
C GLY A 186 3.58 3.87 -6.25
N LEU A 187 2.45 4.59 -6.17
CA LEU A 187 2.37 5.96 -6.67
C LEU A 187 2.84 6.99 -5.66
N PHE A 188 2.27 6.98 -4.43
CA PHE A 188 2.52 8.06 -3.47
C PHE A 188 3.69 7.79 -2.52
N VAL A 189 4.13 6.54 -2.40
CA VAL A 189 5.28 6.19 -1.57
C VAL A 189 6.52 6.02 -2.43
N ALA A 190 6.54 5.01 -3.31
CA ALA A 190 7.72 4.64 -4.07
C ALA A 190 8.17 5.74 -5.06
N VAL A 191 7.23 6.25 -5.88
CA VAL A 191 7.52 7.31 -6.86
C VAL A 191 7.92 8.61 -6.16
N HIS A 192 7.20 9.02 -5.10
CA HIS A 192 7.54 10.28 -4.42
C HIS A 192 8.91 10.23 -3.77
N CYS A 193 9.29 9.12 -3.12
CA CYS A 193 10.65 8.97 -2.57
C CYS A 193 11.72 9.13 -3.65
N ALA A 194 11.53 8.50 -4.80
CA ALA A 194 12.49 8.60 -5.91
C ALA A 194 12.56 10.01 -6.48
N LEU A 195 11.41 10.64 -6.79
CA LEU A 195 11.37 11.99 -7.37
C LEU A 195 11.91 13.06 -6.43
N LEU A 196 11.58 13.00 -5.11
CA LEU A 196 12.13 13.93 -4.10
C LEU A 196 13.63 13.83 -3.91
N SER A 197 14.19 12.66 -4.21
CA SER A 197 15.62 12.40 -4.05
C SER A 197 16.41 12.58 -5.35
N GLY A 198 15.74 12.83 -6.47
CA GLY A 198 16.39 12.86 -7.79
C GLY A 198 16.92 11.49 -8.22
N ALA A 199 16.41 10.40 -7.64
CA ALA A 199 16.84 9.03 -7.89
C ALA A 199 16.17 8.44 -9.14
N PRO A 200 16.89 7.69 -10.00
CA PRO A 200 16.27 6.96 -11.10
C PRO A 200 15.48 5.74 -10.61
N MET A 201 14.49 5.33 -11.40
CA MET A 201 13.68 4.15 -11.17
C MET A 201 13.88 3.14 -12.31
N LEU A 202 14.21 1.90 -11.99
CA LEU A 202 14.08 0.76 -12.88
C LEU A 202 12.58 0.43 -12.98
N TRP A 203 11.96 0.83 -14.10
CA TRP A 203 10.52 0.93 -14.24
C TRP A 203 9.94 -0.33 -14.86
N LEU A 204 9.54 -1.29 -14.01
CA LEU A 204 8.88 -2.52 -14.45
C LEU A 204 7.37 -2.31 -14.45
N GLU A 205 6.69 -2.75 -15.49
CA GLU A 205 5.22 -2.63 -15.60
C GLU A 205 4.53 -3.35 -14.43
N ARG A 206 5.04 -4.53 -14.08
CA ARG A 206 4.56 -5.36 -12.97
C ARG A 206 5.72 -6.15 -12.37
N PHE A 207 5.46 -6.83 -11.27
CA PHE A 207 6.40 -7.82 -10.74
C PHE A 207 6.44 -9.04 -11.68
N ASP A 208 7.63 -9.36 -12.12
CA ASP A 208 7.98 -10.54 -12.89
C ASP A 208 9.38 -10.96 -12.43
N GLU A 209 9.55 -12.24 -12.09
CA GLU A 209 10.79 -12.74 -11.48
C GLU A 209 12.01 -12.52 -12.38
N ASP A 210 11.88 -12.82 -13.66
CA ASP A 210 12.98 -12.65 -14.62
C ASP A 210 13.39 -11.19 -14.77
N ALA A 211 12.39 -10.31 -14.89
CA ALA A 211 12.62 -8.88 -15.00
C ALA A 211 13.24 -8.29 -13.71
N VAL A 212 12.79 -8.74 -12.54
CA VAL A 212 13.34 -8.33 -11.25
C VAL A 212 14.78 -8.82 -11.11
N MET A 213 15.06 -10.10 -11.41
CA MET A 213 16.40 -10.66 -11.35
C MET A 213 17.37 -9.95 -12.29
N ALA A 214 16.93 -9.58 -13.49
CA ALA A 214 17.74 -8.81 -14.43
C ALA A 214 18.02 -7.36 -13.97
N ALA A 215 17.09 -6.78 -13.19
CA ALA A 215 17.19 -5.41 -12.69
C ALA A 215 18.00 -5.29 -11.39
N LEU A 216 17.99 -6.31 -10.53
CA LEU A 216 18.61 -6.35 -9.20
C LEU A 216 20.07 -5.86 -9.17
N PRO A 217 20.98 -6.27 -10.09
CA PRO A 217 22.37 -5.82 -10.07
C PRO A 217 22.58 -4.31 -10.24
N ARG A 218 21.54 -3.60 -10.70
CA ARG A 218 21.57 -2.15 -10.93
C ARG A 218 20.75 -1.37 -9.90
N ALA A 219 20.05 -2.08 -9.01
CA ALA A 219 19.18 -1.47 -8.00
C ALA A 219 19.90 -1.33 -6.66
N THR A 220 19.48 -0.34 -5.87
CA THR A 220 19.90 -0.18 -4.47
C THR A 220 18.73 -0.34 -3.49
N VAL A 221 17.52 -0.05 -3.93
CA VAL A 221 16.30 -0.12 -3.12
C VAL A 221 15.20 -0.85 -3.91
N MET A 222 14.46 -1.70 -3.22
CA MET A 222 13.25 -2.31 -3.74
C MET A 222 12.12 -2.15 -2.72
N MET A 223 10.97 -1.71 -3.20
CA MET A 223 9.72 -1.73 -2.42
C MET A 223 8.79 -2.80 -2.97
N GLY A 224 8.22 -3.60 -2.08
CA GLY A 224 7.36 -4.71 -2.47
C GLY A 224 6.28 -5.01 -1.45
N VAL A 225 5.39 -5.91 -1.86
CA VAL A 225 4.43 -6.57 -0.99
C VAL A 225 5.00 -7.92 -0.55
N PRO A 226 4.53 -8.55 0.54
CA PRO A 226 5.07 -9.83 1.02
C PRO A 226 5.15 -10.91 -0.05
N THR A 227 4.17 -10.99 -0.95
CA THR A 227 4.18 -11.97 -2.05
C THR A 227 5.36 -11.80 -3.02
N PHE A 228 5.89 -10.60 -3.20
CA PHE A 228 7.09 -10.39 -4.01
C PHE A 228 8.29 -11.10 -3.37
N TYR A 229 8.43 -10.97 -2.07
CA TYR A 229 9.53 -11.60 -1.31
C TYR A 229 9.39 -13.12 -1.24
N SER A 230 8.16 -13.65 -1.08
CA SER A 230 7.92 -15.09 -1.13
C SER A 230 8.28 -15.68 -2.51
N ARG A 231 7.94 -14.98 -3.59
CA ARG A 231 8.30 -15.38 -4.96
C ARG A 231 9.80 -15.29 -5.20
N LEU A 232 10.48 -14.25 -4.71
CA LEU A 232 11.95 -14.17 -4.77
C LEU A 232 12.62 -15.28 -3.95
N LEU A 233 12.05 -15.65 -2.81
CA LEU A 233 12.56 -16.79 -2.03
C LEU A 233 12.36 -18.13 -2.74
N ALA A 234 11.37 -18.26 -3.61
CA ALA A 234 11.18 -19.45 -4.45
C ALA A 234 12.12 -19.44 -5.68
N GLU A 235 12.69 -18.31 -6.06
CA GLU A 235 13.59 -18.15 -7.22
C GLU A 235 15.02 -18.58 -6.85
N PRO A 236 15.57 -19.65 -7.45
CA PRO A 236 16.91 -20.15 -7.11
C PRO A 236 18.06 -19.17 -7.40
N ARG A 237 17.88 -18.27 -8.37
CA ARG A 237 18.87 -17.24 -8.72
C ARG A 237 18.93 -16.10 -7.70
N PHE A 238 17.97 -15.98 -6.82
CA PHE A 238 17.94 -14.97 -5.78
C PHE A 238 18.85 -15.37 -4.61
N THR A 239 20.10 -14.95 -4.66
CA THR A 239 21.16 -15.28 -3.72
C THR A 239 21.69 -14.04 -3.00
N ALA A 240 22.56 -14.23 -2.02
CA ALA A 240 23.26 -13.13 -1.36
C ALA A 240 24.10 -12.29 -2.36
N GLU A 241 24.70 -12.93 -3.37
CA GLU A 241 25.45 -12.26 -4.42
C GLU A 241 24.53 -11.42 -5.31
N ALA A 242 23.39 -11.98 -5.76
CA ALA A 242 22.39 -11.23 -6.53
C ALA A 242 21.85 -10.02 -5.78
N ALA A 243 21.71 -10.10 -4.46
CA ALA A 243 21.25 -9.02 -3.59
C ALA A 243 22.37 -8.10 -3.07
N ALA A 244 23.62 -8.30 -3.46
CA ALA A 244 24.77 -7.60 -2.86
C ALA A 244 24.69 -6.08 -2.99
N HIS A 245 24.26 -5.56 -4.13
CA HIS A 245 24.11 -4.13 -4.39
C HIS A 245 22.92 -3.48 -3.65
N MET A 246 21.97 -4.28 -3.22
CA MET A 246 20.79 -3.78 -2.54
C MET A 246 21.14 -3.31 -1.13
N ARG A 247 20.85 -2.05 -0.83
CA ARG A 247 20.98 -1.54 0.53
C ARG A 247 19.69 -1.69 1.34
N LEU A 248 18.53 -1.75 0.65
CA LEU A 248 17.23 -1.71 1.34
C LEU A 248 16.15 -2.48 0.57
N PHE A 249 15.48 -3.37 1.29
CA PHE A 249 14.24 -4.00 0.87
C PHE A 249 13.13 -3.58 1.83
N ILE A 250 12.03 -3.04 1.30
CA ILE A 250 10.90 -2.53 2.07
C ILE A 250 9.66 -3.36 1.78
N SER A 251 8.99 -3.86 2.82
CA SER A 251 7.76 -4.62 2.71
C SER A 251 6.59 -3.90 3.37
N GLY A 252 5.41 -4.05 2.80
CA GLY A 252 4.17 -3.58 3.41
C GLY A 252 2.95 -3.85 2.54
N SER A 253 1.84 -3.19 2.86
CA SER A 253 0.49 -3.39 2.31
C SER A 253 -0.20 -4.69 2.74
N ALA A 254 0.54 -5.63 3.31
CA ALA A 254 0.05 -6.85 3.97
C ALA A 254 1.06 -7.26 5.06
N PRO A 255 0.69 -8.10 6.02
CA PRO A 255 1.62 -8.65 7.01
C PRO A 255 2.68 -9.52 6.33
N LEU A 256 3.94 -9.34 6.72
CA LEU A 256 5.05 -10.22 6.33
C LEU A 256 5.13 -11.38 7.32
N LEU A 257 5.18 -12.62 6.82
CA LEU A 257 5.37 -13.79 7.67
C LEU A 257 6.76 -13.76 8.33
N GLU A 258 6.84 -14.11 9.61
CA GLU A 258 8.11 -14.18 10.32
C GLU A 258 9.07 -15.21 9.70
N SER A 259 8.51 -16.33 9.23
CA SER A 259 9.26 -17.34 8.48
C SER A 259 9.87 -16.79 7.18
N ALA A 260 9.12 -15.98 6.43
CA ALA A 260 9.61 -15.32 5.23
C ALA A 260 10.70 -14.28 5.54
N PHE A 261 10.53 -13.52 6.64
CA PHE A 261 11.55 -12.58 7.11
C PHE A 261 12.87 -13.31 7.44
N ALA A 262 12.79 -14.39 8.23
CA ALA A 262 13.95 -15.19 8.62
C ALA A 262 14.63 -15.87 7.42
N ALA A 263 13.84 -16.46 6.51
CA ALA A 263 14.34 -17.08 5.29
C ALA A 263 15.04 -16.07 4.37
N PHE A 264 14.49 -14.84 4.28
CA PHE A 264 15.08 -13.78 3.49
C PHE A 264 16.45 -13.33 4.06
N GLU A 265 16.54 -13.14 5.38
CA GLU A 265 17.79 -12.82 6.06
C GLU A 265 18.82 -13.93 5.89
N ALA A 266 18.43 -15.19 6.11
CA ALA A 266 19.31 -16.34 5.95
C ALA A 266 19.87 -16.48 4.53
N ARG A 267 19.05 -16.15 3.50
CA ARG A 267 19.47 -16.26 2.10
C ARG A 267 20.32 -15.10 1.62
N THR A 268 20.00 -13.88 2.04
CA THR A 268 20.60 -12.67 1.45
C THR A 268 21.55 -11.93 2.40
N GLY A 269 21.53 -12.24 3.68
CA GLY A 269 22.20 -11.46 4.72
C GLY A 269 21.57 -10.06 4.96
N LYS A 270 20.41 -9.78 4.34
CA LYS A 270 19.70 -8.51 4.45
C LYS A 270 18.41 -8.69 5.25
N ARG A 271 18.06 -7.73 6.08
CA ARG A 271 16.78 -7.70 6.79
C ARG A 271 15.77 -6.82 6.04
N ILE A 272 14.60 -7.34 5.76
CA ILE A 272 13.49 -6.56 5.20
C ILE A 272 13.08 -5.47 6.20
N LEU A 273 12.83 -4.27 5.71
CA LEU A 273 12.25 -3.19 6.48
C LEU A 273 10.73 -3.25 6.31
N GLU A 274 10.05 -3.77 7.33
CA GLU A 274 8.60 -3.80 7.37
C GLU A 274 8.05 -2.46 7.84
N ARG A 275 6.95 -2.01 7.26
CA ARG A 275 6.28 -0.76 7.57
C ARG A 275 4.76 -0.93 7.50
N TYR A 276 4.03 -0.04 8.15
CA TYR A 276 2.57 -0.04 8.19
C TYR A 276 2.02 1.27 7.65
N GLY A 277 0.90 1.15 6.95
CA GLY A 277 0.15 2.27 6.42
C GLY A 277 -1.17 1.84 5.82
N MET A 278 -1.97 2.84 5.45
CA MET A 278 -3.28 2.68 4.83
C MET A 278 -3.52 3.82 3.84
N SER A 279 -4.54 3.68 2.98
CA SER A 279 -4.79 4.69 1.94
C SER A 279 -5.09 6.07 2.51
N GLU A 280 -5.77 6.11 3.66
CA GLU A 280 -6.19 7.32 4.36
C GLU A 280 -5.05 8.09 5.04
N ALA A 281 -3.91 7.44 5.28
CA ALA A 281 -2.79 8.03 6.01
C ALA A 281 -1.44 7.84 5.31
N GLN A 282 -1.42 7.13 4.20
CA GLN A 282 -0.22 6.63 3.52
C GLN A 282 0.61 5.77 4.49
N MET A 283 1.86 6.15 4.82
CA MET A 283 2.65 5.42 5.79
C MET A 283 2.53 6.06 7.17
N ILE A 284 2.39 5.21 8.19
CA ILE A 284 2.17 5.58 9.59
C ILE A 284 3.40 5.26 10.42
N THR A 285 3.91 4.02 10.29
CA THR A 285 5.09 3.56 11.02
C THR A 285 6.08 2.89 10.08
N THR A 286 7.33 2.79 10.52
CA THR A 286 8.40 2.09 9.83
C THR A 286 9.39 1.48 10.81
N ASN A 287 9.93 0.30 10.49
CA ASN A 287 11.13 -0.17 11.17
C ASN A 287 12.31 0.76 10.85
N PRO A 288 13.32 0.84 11.72
CA PRO A 288 14.44 1.76 11.53
C PRO A 288 15.32 1.37 10.35
N LEU A 289 15.88 2.39 9.67
CA LEU A 289 16.88 2.18 8.63
C LEU A 289 18.15 1.55 9.20
N SER A 290 18.58 2.06 10.34
CA SER A 290 19.71 1.54 11.12
C SER A 290 19.24 1.03 12.47
N GLY A 291 19.74 -0.13 12.91
CA GLY A 291 19.32 -0.76 14.15
C GLY A 291 18.50 -2.03 13.94
N GLU A 292 17.80 -2.42 14.98
CA GLU A 292 17.10 -3.69 15.00
C GLU A 292 15.75 -3.62 14.30
N ARG A 293 15.54 -4.53 13.35
CA ARG A 293 14.25 -4.81 12.70
C ARG A 293 13.74 -6.13 13.22
N LEU A 294 12.58 -6.10 13.89
CA LEU A 294 11.96 -7.29 14.44
C LEU A 294 10.88 -7.81 13.50
N ALA A 295 10.92 -9.10 13.22
CA ALA A 295 9.87 -9.78 12.46
C ALA A 295 8.50 -9.59 13.12
N GLY A 296 7.47 -9.31 12.33
CA GLY A 296 6.11 -9.07 12.82
C GLY A 296 5.85 -7.67 13.40
N SER A 297 6.91 -6.89 13.70
CA SER A 297 6.76 -5.50 14.11
C SER A 297 6.68 -4.57 12.90
N VAL A 298 5.80 -3.59 12.96
CA VAL A 298 5.69 -2.54 11.95
C VAL A 298 6.50 -1.28 12.32
N GLY A 299 7.31 -1.35 13.38
CA GLY A 299 8.26 -0.32 13.78
C GLY A 299 7.66 0.84 14.56
N TYR A 300 8.24 2.01 14.39
CA TYR A 300 7.94 3.23 15.13
C TYR A 300 7.16 4.23 14.28
N PRO A 301 6.39 5.14 14.90
CA PRO A 301 5.74 6.23 14.20
C PRO A 301 6.73 7.04 13.34
N LEU A 302 6.32 7.41 12.13
CA LEU A 302 7.08 8.32 11.28
C LEU A 302 7.16 9.73 11.90
N PRO A 303 8.17 10.52 11.56
CA PRO A 303 8.24 11.92 11.96
C PRO A 303 6.92 12.68 11.68
N GLY A 304 6.41 13.38 12.67
CA GLY A 304 5.15 14.11 12.59
C GLY A 304 3.88 13.26 12.77
N VAL A 305 3.99 11.94 12.87
CA VAL A 305 2.85 11.06 13.13
C VAL A 305 2.84 10.65 14.59
N SER A 306 1.70 10.79 15.25
CA SER A 306 1.43 10.27 16.58
C SER A 306 0.54 9.03 16.48
N VAL A 307 0.85 8.02 17.29
CA VAL A 307 0.09 6.76 17.38
C VAL A 307 -0.29 6.53 18.83
N ARG A 308 -1.52 6.11 19.09
CA ARG A 308 -1.96 5.64 20.39
C ARG A 308 -2.82 4.38 20.25
N ILE A 309 -2.93 3.63 21.34
CA ILE A 309 -3.82 2.47 21.45
C ILE A 309 -5.04 2.88 22.27
N ALA A 310 -6.22 2.81 21.69
CA ALA A 310 -7.45 3.16 22.37
C ALA A 310 -7.71 2.20 23.54
N GLY A 311 -8.15 2.76 24.68
CA GLY A 311 -8.49 1.99 25.87
C GLY A 311 -7.31 1.60 26.76
N GLY A 312 -6.07 1.73 26.29
CA GLY A 312 -4.88 1.31 27.03
C GLY A 312 -4.80 -0.21 27.23
N GLY A 313 -3.70 -0.70 27.78
CA GLY A 313 -3.51 -2.13 28.08
C GLY A 313 -2.82 -2.91 26.97
N ASP A 314 -2.97 -4.25 26.98
CA ASP A 314 -2.21 -5.19 26.15
C ASP A 314 -2.66 -5.22 24.67
N GLY A 315 -3.59 -4.33 24.26
CA GLY A 315 -4.04 -4.20 22.88
C GLY A 315 -5.36 -3.44 22.75
N GLY A 316 -5.52 -2.76 21.63
CA GLY A 316 -6.73 -1.99 21.33
C GLY A 316 -6.68 -1.42 19.91
N VAL A 317 -7.67 -0.59 19.57
CA VAL A 317 -7.72 0.06 18.27
C VAL A 317 -6.57 1.05 18.15
N VAL A 318 -5.86 0.96 17.03
CA VAL A 318 -4.81 1.91 16.68
C VAL A 318 -5.45 3.22 16.21
N GLU A 319 -5.14 4.30 16.88
CA GLU A 319 -5.56 5.66 16.54
C GLU A 319 -4.34 6.51 16.18
N ILE A 320 -4.49 7.35 15.17
CA ILE A 320 -3.37 8.11 14.60
C ILE A 320 -3.70 9.59 14.44
N ARG A 321 -2.70 10.44 14.53
CA ARG A 321 -2.78 11.87 14.25
C ARG A 321 -1.50 12.34 13.56
N GLY A 322 -1.62 13.20 12.57
CA GLY A 322 -0.46 13.77 11.88
C GLY A 322 -0.81 14.45 10.57
N PRO A 323 0.15 15.14 9.95
CA PRO A 323 -0.09 15.92 8.74
C PRO A 323 -0.34 15.08 7.48
N SER A 324 0.00 13.78 7.50
CA SER A 324 -0.22 12.87 6.37
C SER A 324 -1.62 12.27 6.30
N ILE A 325 -2.46 12.51 7.33
CA ILE A 325 -3.75 11.84 7.48
C ILE A 325 -4.82 12.58 6.70
N THR A 326 -5.68 11.82 6.01
CA THR A 326 -6.85 12.34 5.27
C THR A 326 -7.69 13.29 6.13
N SER A 327 -8.30 14.27 5.49
CA SER A 327 -9.34 15.10 6.13
C SER A 327 -10.71 14.40 6.19
N GLY A 328 -10.86 13.22 5.58
CA GLY A 328 -12.10 12.45 5.58
C GLY A 328 -12.41 11.82 4.22
N TYR A 329 -13.68 11.51 4.02
CA TYR A 329 -14.16 10.81 2.83
C TYR A 329 -15.01 11.71 1.95
N TRP A 330 -14.77 11.63 0.65
CA TRP A 330 -15.43 12.40 -0.38
C TRP A 330 -16.95 12.25 -0.30
N ARG A 331 -17.66 13.39 -0.22
CA ARG A 331 -19.13 13.48 -0.15
C ARG A 331 -19.78 12.58 0.92
N ASN A 332 -19.04 12.24 1.97
CA ASN A 332 -19.50 11.32 3.02
C ASN A 332 -19.21 11.86 4.42
N ALA A 333 -19.97 12.87 4.83
CA ALA A 333 -19.81 13.54 6.12
C ALA A 333 -20.06 12.60 7.31
N GLU A 334 -20.98 11.63 7.19
CA GLU A 334 -21.26 10.65 8.23
C GLU A 334 -20.03 9.77 8.49
N LYS A 335 -19.49 9.15 7.43
CA LYS A 335 -18.32 8.29 7.56
C LYS A 335 -17.04 9.07 7.91
N THR A 336 -16.99 10.35 7.56
CA THR A 336 -15.91 11.23 8.02
C THR A 336 -15.99 11.44 9.53
N ARG A 337 -17.16 11.74 10.09
CA ARG A 337 -17.33 11.86 11.55
C ARG A 337 -17.01 10.57 12.28
N ASP A 338 -17.50 9.43 11.77
CA ASP A 338 -17.27 8.10 12.36
C ASP A 338 -15.78 7.68 12.34
N ALA A 339 -14.99 8.25 11.43
CA ALA A 339 -13.57 7.93 11.30
C ALA A 339 -12.66 8.68 12.29
N PHE A 340 -13.19 9.66 13.01
CA PHE A 340 -12.42 10.44 13.97
C PHE A 340 -13.02 10.38 15.36
N THR A 341 -12.16 10.34 16.37
CA THR A 341 -12.55 10.53 17.77
C THR A 341 -12.92 11.99 18.03
N ALA A 342 -13.62 12.25 19.16
CA ALA A 342 -14.01 13.60 19.54
C ALA A 342 -12.79 14.55 19.75
N ASP A 343 -11.63 14.02 20.10
CA ASP A 343 -10.38 14.75 20.26
C ASP A 343 -9.48 14.74 19.00
N GLY A 344 -10.03 14.32 17.84
CA GLY A 344 -9.44 14.49 16.51
C GLY A 344 -8.39 13.45 16.11
N TRP A 345 -8.43 12.25 16.68
CA TRP A 345 -7.61 11.12 16.22
C TRP A 345 -8.37 10.33 15.15
N PHE A 346 -7.66 9.93 14.12
CA PHE A 346 -8.21 9.03 13.09
C PHE A 346 -8.19 7.59 13.59
N ILE A 347 -9.33 6.92 13.47
CA ILE A 347 -9.54 5.54 13.89
C ILE A 347 -9.21 4.62 12.72
N THR A 348 -8.08 3.90 12.80
CA THR A 348 -7.59 3.08 11.69
C THR A 348 -8.44 1.83 11.42
N GLY A 349 -9.15 1.35 12.45
CA GLY A 349 -9.82 0.06 12.44
C GLY A 349 -8.86 -1.14 12.55
N ASP A 350 -7.57 -0.90 12.71
CA ASP A 350 -6.59 -1.93 13.02
C ASP A 350 -6.44 -2.09 14.54
N ILE A 351 -6.19 -3.32 14.99
CA ILE A 351 -5.90 -3.65 16.38
C ILE A 351 -4.40 -3.83 16.52
N GLY A 352 -3.84 -3.26 17.57
CA GLY A 352 -2.42 -3.37 17.86
C GLY A 352 -2.07 -3.08 19.32
N ARG A 353 -0.81 -3.23 19.62
CA ARG A 353 -0.19 -2.86 20.90
C ARG A 353 1.09 -2.07 20.67
N MET A 354 1.46 -1.24 21.60
CA MET A 354 2.75 -0.55 21.61
C MET A 354 3.60 -1.06 22.74
N ASP A 355 4.86 -1.37 22.43
CA ASP A 355 5.86 -1.67 23.45
C ASP A 355 6.25 -0.39 24.23
N PRO A 356 6.87 -0.52 25.41
CA PRO A 356 7.30 0.64 26.20
C PRO A 356 8.29 1.56 25.47
N ASP A 357 9.03 1.06 24.47
CA ASP A 357 9.95 1.81 23.63
C ASP A 357 9.24 2.53 22.44
N GLY A 358 7.92 2.34 22.29
CA GLY A 358 7.11 2.97 21.24
C GLY A 358 6.98 2.18 19.95
N ARG A 359 7.41 0.93 19.91
CA ARG A 359 7.30 0.04 18.76
C ARG A 359 5.88 -0.51 18.64
N LEU A 360 5.30 -0.42 17.44
CA LEU A 360 3.95 -0.89 17.15
C LEU A 360 3.95 -2.32 16.61
N TRP A 361 3.00 -3.11 17.12
CA TRP A 361 2.67 -4.46 16.67
C TRP A 361 1.19 -4.51 16.28
N LEU A 362 0.88 -5.12 15.15
CA LEU A 362 -0.50 -5.26 14.68
C LEU A 362 -0.99 -6.69 14.92
N SER A 363 -2.18 -6.79 15.50
CA SER A 363 -2.85 -8.07 15.78
C SER A 363 -3.94 -8.42 14.77
N GLY A 364 -4.37 -7.45 13.93
CA GLY A 364 -5.38 -7.65 12.90
C GLY A 364 -6.31 -6.46 12.72
N ARG A 365 -7.47 -6.71 12.11
CA ARG A 365 -8.52 -5.72 11.91
C ARG A 365 -9.61 -5.87 12.98
N ALA A 366 -10.15 -4.74 13.46
CA ALA A 366 -11.27 -4.73 14.41
C ALA A 366 -12.48 -5.49 13.84
N ASN A 367 -12.74 -5.35 12.54
CA ASN A 367 -13.85 -6.04 11.87
C ASN A 367 -13.58 -7.53 11.58
N ASP A 368 -12.36 -7.99 11.79
CA ASP A 368 -11.99 -9.41 11.70
C ASP A 368 -11.91 -10.07 13.08
N LEU A 369 -12.06 -9.28 14.15
CA LEU A 369 -12.12 -9.80 15.52
C LEU A 369 -13.25 -10.81 15.62
N ILE A 370 -12.94 -12.01 16.11
CA ILE A 370 -13.91 -13.09 16.32
C ILE A 370 -14.33 -13.03 17.78
N ILE A 371 -15.64 -13.00 18.03
CA ILE A 371 -16.19 -13.07 19.38
C ILE A 371 -16.70 -14.49 19.63
N SER A 372 -15.84 -15.33 20.20
CA SER A 372 -16.14 -16.75 20.44
C SER A 372 -16.37 -17.01 21.92
N GLY A 373 -17.58 -17.41 22.28
CA GLY A 373 -17.96 -17.65 23.67
C GLY A 373 -17.80 -16.40 24.58
N GLY A 374 -17.99 -15.19 24.01
CA GLY A 374 -17.82 -13.92 24.72
C GLY A 374 -16.37 -13.46 24.89
N LEU A 375 -15.40 -14.19 24.30
CA LEU A 375 -13.98 -13.86 24.34
C LEU A 375 -13.51 -13.32 22.99
N ASN A 376 -12.65 -12.31 23.04
CA ASN A 376 -12.01 -11.73 21.85
C ASN A 376 -10.91 -12.67 21.34
N VAL A 377 -11.03 -13.06 20.07
CA VAL A 377 -10.05 -13.88 19.37
C VAL A 377 -9.53 -13.11 18.16
N TYR A 378 -8.22 -12.89 18.13
CA TYR A 378 -7.55 -12.18 17.07
C TYR A 378 -7.06 -13.18 16.00
N PRO A 379 -7.63 -13.16 14.77
CA PRO A 379 -7.27 -14.10 13.73
C PRO A 379 -5.79 -14.21 13.45
N LYS A 380 -5.07 -13.08 13.46
CA LYS A 380 -3.64 -13.04 13.13
C LYS A 380 -2.79 -13.85 14.11
N GLU A 381 -3.15 -13.87 15.39
CA GLU A 381 -2.44 -14.68 16.40
C GLU A 381 -2.52 -16.18 16.06
N ILE A 382 -3.67 -16.61 15.57
CA ILE A 382 -3.88 -18.01 15.19
C ILE A 382 -3.19 -18.32 13.85
N GLU A 383 -3.31 -17.43 12.88
CA GLU A 383 -2.67 -17.54 11.57
C GLU A 383 -1.16 -17.71 11.71
N LEU A 384 -0.50 -16.93 12.56
CA LEU A 384 0.94 -17.07 12.82
C LEU A 384 1.31 -18.47 13.30
N VAL A 385 0.47 -19.08 14.13
CA VAL A 385 0.71 -20.47 14.62
C VAL A 385 0.46 -21.49 13.54
N LEU A 386 -0.57 -21.29 12.71
CA LEU A 386 -0.93 -22.21 11.64
C LEU A 386 0.06 -22.15 10.48
N ASP A 387 0.52 -20.97 10.11
CA ASP A 387 1.44 -20.75 9.00
C ASP A 387 2.81 -21.43 9.23
N ASP A 388 3.18 -21.68 10.48
CA ASP A 388 4.40 -22.42 10.86
C ASP A 388 4.24 -23.96 10.79
N LEU A 389 3.04 -24.49 10.50
CA LEU A 389 2.80 -25.92 10.47
C LEU A 389 3.20 -26.56 9.13
N PRO A 390 3.71 -27.79 9.13
CA PRO A 390 4.02 -28.50 7.90
C PRO A 390 2.79 -28.65 6.98
N GLY A 391 2.95 -28.37 5.69
CA GLY A 391 1.88 -28.47 4.70
C GLY A 391 0.98 -27.25 4.59
N VAL A 392 1.16 -26.26 5.45
CA VAL A 392 0.47 -24.96 5.36
C VAL A 392 1.32 -23.99 4.51
N VAL A 393 0.73 -23.48 3.45
CA VAL A 393 1.34 -22.41 2.62
C VAL A 393 0.97 -21.05 3.18
N GLU A 394 -0.30 -20.87 3.52
CA GLU A 394 -0.85 -19.68 4.16
C GLU A 394 -2.21 -20.01 4.78
N SER A 395 -2.58 -19.34 5.84
CA SER A 395 -3.86 -19.50 6.49
C SER A 395 -4.66 -18.20 6.59
N ALA A 396 -5.98 -18.32 6.61
CA ALA A 396 -6.91 -17.25 6.94
C ALA A 396 -7.89 -17.74 8.02
N VAL A 397 -7.91 -17.07 9.14
CA VAL A 397 -8.82 -17.40 10.25
C VAL A 397 -10.00 -16.44 10.24
N ILE A 398 -11.20 -17.02 10.29
CA ILE A 398 -12.49 -16.30 10.24
C ILE A 398 -13.41 -16.78 11.38
N GLY A 399 -14.29 -15.88 11.82
CA GLY A 399 -15.44 -16.23 12.65
C GLY A 399 -16.63 -16.62 11.77
N LEU A 400 -17.25 -17.73 12.06
CA LEU A 400 -18.48 -18.16 11.42
C LEU A 400 -19.60 -18.32 12.46
N PRO A 401 -20.86 -18.01 12.14
CA PRO A 401 -21.97 -18.14 13.07
C PRO A 401 -22.03 -19.55 13.68
N HIS A 402 -22.20 -19.63 15.01
CA HIS A 402 -22.28 -20.87 15.75
C HIS A 402 -23.29 -20.75 16.89
N PRO A 403 -24.20 -21.73 17.05
CA PRO A 403 -25.29 -21.64 18.04
C PRO A 403 -24.80 -21.48 19.49
N ASP A 404 -23.69 -22.13 19.87
CA ASP A 404 -23.21 -22.09 21.27
C ASP A 404 -22.17 -21.00 21.54
N PHE A 405 -21.38 -20.60 20.53
CA PHE A 405 -20.25 -19.69 20.70
C PHE A 405 -20.51 -18.28 20.18
N GLY A 406 -21.66 -18.04 19.52
CA GLY A 406 -21.87 -16.83 18.72
C GLY A 406 -21.06 -16.90 17.42
N GLU A 407 -19.73 -16.98 17.53
CA GLU A 407 -18.84 -17.24 16.40
C GLU A 407 -17.88 -18.41 16.72
N ALA A 408 -17.74 -19.32 15.77
CA ALA A 408 -16.72 -20.38 15.82
C ALA A 408 -15.48 -19.96 15.06
N VAL A 409 -14.33 -20.09 15.70
CA VAL A 409 -13.02 -19.90 15.07
C VAL A 409 -12.85 -20.98 13.99
N THR A 410 -12.68 -20.55 12.74
CA THR A 410 -12.53 -21.44 11.59
C THR A 410 -11.29 -21.05 10.81
N ALA A 411 -10.40 -22.02 10.54
CA ALA A 411 -9.23 -21.80 9.72
C ALA A 411 -9.47 -22.28 8.28
N VAL A 412 -9.15 -21.43 7.30
CA VAL A 412 -9.10 -21.79 5.89
C VAL A 412 -7.63 -21.75 5.48
N ILE A 413 -7.10 -22.88 5.01
CA ILE A 413 -5.67 -23.09 4.78
C ILE A 413 -5.42 -23.39 3.29
N ALA A 414 -4.60 -22.54 2.66
CA ALA A 414 -3.99 -22.89 1.38
C ALA A 414 -2.89 -23.92 1.65
N GLY A 415 -3.04 -25.12 1.12
CA GLY A 415 -2.11 -26.21 1.38
C GLY A 415 -2.80 -27.58 1.47
N SER A 416 -2.17 -28.51 2.14
CA SER A 416 -2.69 -29.86 2.34
C SER A 416 -2.34 -30.39 3.73
N GLY A 417 -3.22 -31.19 4.30
CA GLY A 417 -2.99 -31.76 5.63
C GLY A 417 -4.23 -32.47 6.17
N ASP A 418 -4.16 -32.85 7.42
CA ASP A 418 -5.26 -33.45 8.18
C ASP A 418 -5.83 -32.40 9.16
N GLU A 419 -7.14 -32.21 9.13
CA GLU A 419 -7.84 -31.24 9.99
C GLU A 419 -7.56 -31.49 11.47
N GLY A 420 -7.63 -32.76 11.91
CA GLY A 420 -7.41 -33.13 13.30
C GLY A 420 -5.99 -32.86 13.77
N ALA A 421 -5.00 -33.12 12.93
CA ALA A 421 -3.60 -32.88 13.21
C ALA A 421 -3.32 -31.36 13.36
N VAL A 422 -3.87 -30.53 12.49
CA VAL A 422 -3.74 -29.05 12.57
C VAL A 422 -4.41 -28.52 13.83
N ILE A 423 -5.63 -28.96 14.16
CA ILE A 423 -6.32 -28.56 15.40
C ILE A 423 -5.53 -28.98 16.63
N ALA A 424 -4.98 -30.20 16.65
CA ALA A 424 -4.16 -30.68 17.77
C ALA A 424 -2.88 -29.86 17.93
N ALA A 425 -2.19 -29.55 16.83
CA ALA A 425 -1.00 -28.70 16.85
C ALA A 425 -1.29 -27.27 17.30
N ALA A 426 -2.40 -26.68 16.84
CA ALA A 426 -2.86 -25.38 17.31
C ALA A 426 -3.19 -25.38 18.79
N ARG A 427 -3.87 -26.44 19.29
CA ARG A 427 -4.22 -26.58 20.73
C ARG A 427 -3.01 -26.71 21.62
N ALA A 428 -1.90 -27.23 21.13
CA ALA A 428 -0.66 -27.32 21.90
C ALA A 428 0.00 -25.94 22.14
N LYS A 429 -0.31 -24.94 21.28
CA LYS A 429 0.31 -23.61 21.32
C LYS A 429 -0.67 -22.48 21.72
N LEU A 430 -1.98 -22.73 21.61
CA LEU A 430 -3.02 -21.71 21.80
C LEU A 430 -4.00 -22.12 22.91
N ALA A 431 -4.58 -21.15 23.57
CA ALA A 431 -5.69 -21.37 24.50
C ALA A 431 -6.89 -22.05 23.79
N ALA A 432 -7.66 -22.83 24.52
CA ALA A 432 -8.75 -23.64 23.98
C ALA A 432 -9.81 -22.83 23.18
N PHE A 433 -10.10 -21.60 23.63
CA PHE A 433 -11.07 -20.71 22.94
C PHE A 433 -10.53 -20.12 21.62
N LYS A 434 -9.21 -20.06 21.44
CA LYS A 434 -8.52 -19.62 20.22
C LYS A 434 -8.32 -20.76 19.23
N THR A 435 -8.42 -22.01 19.67
CA THR A 435 -8.21 -23.19 18.82
C THR A 435 -9.32 -23.27 17.77
N PRO A 436 -8.98 -23.42 16.48
CA PRO A 436 -9.99 -23.59 15.43
C PRO A 436 -10.94 -24.75 15.71
N LYS A 437 -12.23 -24.55 15.48
CA LYS A 437 -13.25 -25.61 15.57
C LYS A 437 -13.35 -26.41 14.29
N ARG A 438 -12.96 -25.80 13.16
CA ARG A 438 -12.87 -26.45 11.84
C ARG A 438 -11.65 -25.91 11.09
N VAL A 439 -11.08 -26.79 10.29
CA VAL A 439 -10.03 -26.49 9.34
C VAL A 439 -10.45 -26.91 7.95
N ILE A 440 -10.37 -26.01 6.98
CA ILE A 440 -10.76 -26.24 5.59
C ILE A 440 -9.52 -26.04 4.73
N PHE A 441 -9.13 -27.06 3.97
CA PHE A 441 -8.04 -26.95 3.01
C PHE A 441 -8.55 -26.51 1.65
N VAL A 442 -7.85 -25.57 1.03
CA VAL A 442 -8.13 -25.01 -0.29
C VAL A 442 -6.86 -24.97 -1.12
N GLY A 443 -7.00 -24.91 -2.45
CA GLY A 443 -5.84 -24.75 -3.33
C GLY A 443 -5.19 -23.38 -3.21
N ASP A 444 -6.01 -22.32 -3.07
CA ASP A 444 -5.56 -20.93 -2.87
C ASP A 444 -6.62 -20.14 -2.10
N LEU A 445 -6.19 -19.09 -1.39
CA LEU A 445 -7.07 -18.17 -0.69
C LEU A 445 -7.58 -17.08 -1.64
N PRO A 446 -8.87 -16.68 -1.55
CA PRO A 446 -9.39 -15.60 -2.37
C PRO A 446 -8.68 -14.28 -2.02
N ARG A 447 -8.28 -13.54 -3.06
CA ARG A 447 -7.54 -12.29 -2.92
C ARG A 447 -8.19 -11.18 -3.71
N ASN A 448 -8.13 -9.99 -3.15
CA ASN A 448 -8.46 -8.79 -3.92
C ASN A 448 -7.32 -8.44 -4.90
N ALA A 449 -7.57 -7.44 -5.75
CA ALA A 449 -6.60 -6.96 -6.75
C ALA A 449 -5.25 -6.47 -6.16
N MET A 450 -5.19 -6.29 -4.83
CA MET A 450 -3.98 -5.92 -4.08
C MET A 450 -3.23 -7.13 -3.48
N GLY A 451 -3.67 -8.34 -3.79
CA GLY A 451 -3.12 -9.56 -3.23
C GLY A 451 -3.49 -9.84 -1.76
N LYS A 452 -4.38 -9.04 -1.15
CA LYS A 452 -4.86 -9.27 0.22
C LYS A 452 -5.94 -10.32 0.24
N VAL A 453 -5.85 -11.24 1.22
CA VAL A 453 -6.89 -12.26 1.44
C VAL A 453 -8.24 -11.61 1.77
N GLU A 454 -9.28 -12.03 1.05
CA GLU A 454 -10.64 -11.54 1.21
C GLU A 454 -11.42 -12.37 2.24
N LYS A 455 -11.17 -12.17 3.54
CA LYS A 455 -11.87 -12.89 4.63
C LYS A 455 -13.39 -12.76 4.57
N ALA A 456 -13.90 -11.62 4.08
CA ALA A 456 -15.35 -11.43 3.87
C ALA A 456 -15.92 -12.40 2.82
N ALA A 457 -15.17 -12.72 1.78
CA ALA A 457 -15.56 -13.74 0.79
C ALA A 457 -15.61 -15.14 1.42
N LEU A 458 -14.60 -15.48 2.21
CA LEU A 458 -14.56 -16.75 2.95
C LEU A 458 -15.72 -16.88 3.95
N ARG A 459 -16.05 -15.81 4.70
CA ARG A 459 -17.21 -15.81 5.63
C ARG A 459 -18.52 -16.07 4.88
N ARG A 460 -18.73 -15.45 3.73
CA ARG A 460 -19.92 -15.70 2.89
C ARG A 460 -19.97 -17.14 2.38
N GLN A 461 -18.82 -17.63 1.89
CA GLN A 461 -18.73 -18.99 1.30
C GLN A 461 -19.05 -20.08 2.32
N TYR A 462 -18.61 -19.91 3.57
CA TYR A 462 -18.74 -20.92 4.61
C TYR A 462 -19.77 -20.58 5.69
N ALA A 463 -20.64 -19.58 5.47
CA ALA A 463 -21.60 -19.10 6.46
C ALA A 463 -22.50 -20.18 7.09
N GLY A 464 -22.83 -21.24 6.33
CA GLY A 464 -23.66 -22.37 6.76
C GLY A 464 -22.89 -23.56 7.36
N LEU A 465 -21.60 -23.42 7.67
CA LEU A 465 -20.76 -24.57 8.08
C LEU A 465 -21.20 -25.19 9.42
N PHE A 466 -21.80 -24.42 10.32
CA PHE A 466 -22.23 -24.83 11.66
C PHE A 466 -23.75 -24.73 11.86
N GLY A 467 -24.51 -24.45 10.80
CA GLY A 467 -25.97 -24.31 10.85
C GLY A 467 -26.72 -25.44 10.23
#